data_67c99560251f0c3696d72ab886b7ff69
#
_entry.id   67c99560251f0c3696d72ab886b7ff69
#
_cell.length_a   1.000
_cell.length_b   1.000
_cell.length_c   1.000
_cell.angle_alpha   90.00
_cell.angle_beta   90.00
_cell.angle_gamma   90.00
#
_symmetry.space_group_name_H-M   'P 1'
#
loop_
_entity.id
_entity.type
_entity.pdbx_description
1 polymer ?
#
loop_
_entity_poly.entity_id
_entity_poly.type
_entity_poly.pdbx_seq_one_letter_code
_entity_poly.pdbx_strand_id
1 'polypeptide(L)' 'MPPKKSPSFKDAFAELEQIADKFESEEVDVETGLKDFERGLELAALCKKKLGELEVRVKEIQAKLL' A
#
# COMPACT_ATOMS: atom_id res chain seq x y z
N MET A 1 15.23 -8.67 -16.82
CA MET A 1 14.15 -8.04 -16.10
C MET A 1 13.61 -8.92 -15.00
N PRO A 2 13.55 -8.44 -13.79
CA PRO A 2 13.05 -9.29 -12.72
C PRO A 2 11.56 -9.59 -12.95
N PRO A 3 11.08 -10.74 -12.51
CA PRO A 3 9.66 -11.04 -12.63
C PRO A 3 8.85 -10.04 -11.83
N LYS A 4 7.64 -9.78 -12.31
CA LYS A 4 6.75 -8.89 -11.59
C LYS A 4 6.34 -9.53 -10.29
N LYS A 5 6.67 -8.91 -9.20
CA LYS A 5 6.24 -9.32 -7.88
C LYS A 5 5.37 -8.23 -7.29
N SER A 6 4.69 -8.56 -6.22
CA SER A 6 3.96 -7.53 -5.49
C SER A 6 4.93 -6.44 -5.09
N PRO A 7 4.53 -5.18 -5.19
CA PRO A 7 5.41 -4.09 -4.77
C PRO A 7 5.74 -4.21 -3.28
N SER A 8 6.89 -3.69 -2.90
CA SER A 8 7.25 -3.62 -1.49
C SER A 8 6.29 -2.66 -0.77
N PHE A 9 6.28 -2.71 0.55
CA PHE A 9 5.47 -1.79 1.33
C PHE A 9 5.77 -0.33 0.95
N LYS A 10 7.05 -0.01 0.85
CA LYS A 10 7.48 1.34 0.50
C LYS A 10 6.92 1.77 -0.86
N ASP A 11 7.01 0.89 -1.85
CA ASP A 11 6.51 1.21 -3.18
C ASP A 11 5.00 1.32 -3.21
N ALA A 12 4.32 0.39 -2.53
CA ALA A 12 2.87 0.41 -2.47
C ALA A 12 2.37 1.67 -1.77
N PHE A 13 3.02 2.05 -0.68
CA PHE A 13 2.64 3.22 0.08
C PHE A 13 2.88 4.50 -0.73
N ALA A 14 4.00 4.57 -1.45
CA ALA A 14 4.30 5.72 -2.30
C ALA A 14 3.26 5.87 -3.41
N GLU A 15 2.87 4.78 -4.03
CA GLU A 15 1.84 4.84 -5.06
C GLU A 15 0.49 5.27 -4.48
N LEU A 16 0.16 4.77 -3.30
CA LEU A 16 -1.07 5.15 -2.62
C LEU A 16 -1.09 6.65 -2.31
N GLU A 17 0.03 7.20 -1.89
CA GLU A 17 0.15 8.63 -1.65
C GLU A 17 -0.09 9.43 -2.92
N GLN A 18 0.45 8.96 -4.05
CA GLN A 18 0.24 9.63 -5.33
C GLN A 18 -1.25 9.64 -5.71
N ILE A 19 -1.93 8.53 -5.47
CA ILE A 19 -3.36 8.44 -5.75
C ILE A 19 -4.14 9.40 -4.84
N ALA A 20 -3.78 9.46 -3.57
CA ALA A 20 -4.42 10.37 -2.63
C ALA A 20 -4.23 11.82 -3.05
N ASP A 21 -3.02 12.17 -3.52
CA ASP A 21 -2.73 13.52 -3.99
C ASP A 21 -3.60 13.87 -5.20
N LYS A 22 -3.82 12.92 -6.09
CA LYS A 22 -4.69 13.15 -7.23
C LYS A 22 -6.12 13.44 -6.80
N PHE A 23 -6.61 12.70 -5.79
CA PHE A 23 -7.96 12.93 -5.29
C PHE A 23 -8.11 14.27 -4.59
N GLU A 24 -7.04 14.80 -4.04
CA GLU A 24 -7.07 16.12 -3.43
C GLU A 24 -7.08 17.23 -4.48
N SER A 25 -6.58 16.96 -5.67
CA SER A 25 -6.65 17.93 -6.74
C SER A 25 -8.06 17.92 -7.31
N GLU A 26 -8.50 19.06 -7.81
CA GLU A 26 -9.87 19.19 -8.33
C GLU A 26 -10.01 18.72 -9.77
N GLU A 27 -8.97 18.09 -10.30
CA GLU A 27 -8.94 17.72 -11.71
C GLU A 27 -9.17 16.24 -11.97
N VAL A 28 -9.80 15.55 -11.03
CA VAL A 28 -10.06 14.12 -11.19
C VAL A 28 -11.39 13.93 -11.90
N ASP A 29 -11.36 13.30 -13.08
CA ASP A 29 -12.61 12.95 -13.72
C ASP A 29 -13.10 11.61 -13.14
N VAL A 30 -14.38 11.31 -13.34
CA VAL A 30 -15.03 10.16 -12.70
C VAL A 30 -14.42 8.84 -13.11
N GLU A 31 -14.13 8.67 -14.38
CA GLU A 31 -13.59 7.40 -14.87
C GLU A 31 -12.18 7.12 -14.35
N THR A 32 -11.32 8.13 -14.43
CA THR A 32 -9.96 8.01 -13.93
C THR A 32 -9.97 7.86 -12.41
N GLY A 33 -10.84 8.61 -11.75
CA GLY A 33 -10.99 8.54 -10.30
C GLY A 33 -11.41 7.15 -9.83
N LEU A 34 -12.31 6.51 -10.57
CA LEU A 34 -12.75 5.17 -10.21
C LEU A 34 -11.62 4.14 -10.32
N LYS A 35 -10.84 4.22 -11.39
CA LYS A 35 -9.70 3.33 -11.57
C LYS A 35 -8.66 3.52 -10.46
N ASP A 36 -8.37 4.78 -10.15
CA ASP A 36 -7.43 5.10 -9.08
C ASP A 36 -7.95 4.62 -7.74
N PHE A 37 -9.25 4.73 -7.51
CA PHE A 37 -9.87 4.26 -6.28
C PHE A 37 -9.72 2.75 -6.13
N GLU A 38 -9.98 2.00 -7.21
CA GLU A 38 -9.80 0.55 -7.20
C GLU A 38 -8.35 0.17 -6.93
N ARG A 39 -7.42 0.86 -7.59
CA ARG A 39 -6.00 0.63 -7.37
C ARG A 39 -5.62 0.95 -5.93
N GLY A 40 -6.16 2.06 -5.41
CA GLY A 40 -5.93 2.44 -4.02
C GLY A 40 -6.37 1.38 -3.03
N LEU A 41 -7.52 0.76 -3.28
CA LEU A 41 -8.00 -0.33 -2.43
C LEU A 41 -7.07 -1.53 -2.45
N GLU A 42 -6.57 -1.89 -3.64
CA GLU A 42 -5.60 -2.99 -3.76
C GLU A 42 -4.33 -2.68 -2.99
N LEU A 43 -3.83 -1.47 -3.14
CA LEU A 43 -2.60 -1.05 -2.45
C LEU A 43 -2.79 -0.98 -0.94
N ALA A 44 -3.94 -0.51 -0.50
CA ALA A 44 -4.25 -0.45 0.92
C ALA A 44 -4.31 -1.85 1.53
N ALA A 45 -4.89 -2.80 0.81
CA ALA A 45 -4.94 -4.19 1.26
C ALA A 45 -3.54 -4.78 1.35
N LEU A 46 -2.69 -4.49 0.37
CA LEU A 46 -1.31 -4.96 0.36
C LEU A 46 -0.53 -4.36 1.53
N CYS A 47 -0.70 -3.07 1.78
CA CYS A 47 -0.03 -2.41 2.90
C CYS A 47 -0.48 -3.01 4.24
N LYS A 48 -1.77 -3.28 4.38
CA LYS A 48 -2.31 -3.90 5.59
C LYS A 48 -1.70 -5.28 5.82
N LYS A 49 -1.58 -6.06 4.75
CA LYS A 49 -0.97 -7.37 4.84
C LYS A 49 0.49 -7.28 5.30
N LYS A 50 1.25 -6.36 4.69
CA LYS A 50 2.65 -6.17 5.05
C LYS A 50 2.81 -5.71 6.49
N LEU A 51 1.95 -4.81 6.94
CA LEU A 51 1.98 -4.36 8.32
C LEU A 51 1.67 -5.49 9.29
N GLY A 52 0.73 -6.35 8.93
CA GLY A 52 0.42 -7.53 9.74
C GLY A 52 1.62 -8.45 9.90
N GLU A 53 2.36 -8.68 8.81
CA GLU A 53 3.57 -9.48 8.83
C GLU A 53 4.62 -8.87 9.75
N LEU A 54 4.78 -7.54 9.69
CA LEU A 54 5.73 -6.84 10.54
C LEU A 54 5.35 -6.94 12.02
N GLU A 55 4.06 -6.84 12.33
CA GLU A 55 3.59 -6.98 13.71
C GLU A 55 3.93 -8.35 14.28
N VAL A 56 3.76 -9.40 13.48
CA VAL A 56 4.10 -10.75 13.90
C VAL A 56 5.59 -10.85 14.19
N ARG A 57 6.43 -10.31 13.32
CA ARG A 57 7.86 -10.34 13.51
C ARG A 57 8.31 -9.57 14.74
N VAL A 58 7.69 -8.43 14.98
CA VAL A 58 8.00 -7.64 16.17
C VAL A 58 7.66 -8.42 17.43
N LYS A 59 6.52 -9.07 17.46
CA LYS A 59 6.13 -9.89 18.59
C LYS A 59 7.10 -11.05 18.84
N GLU A 60 7.56 -11.68 17.77
CA GLU A 60 8.55 -12.75 17.88
C GLU A 60 9.85 -12.26 18.48
N ILE A 61 10.30 -11.08 18.04
CA ILE A 61 11.53 -10.49 18.57
C ILE A 61 11.37 -10.15 20.06
N GLN A 62 10.23 -9.56 20.41
CA GLN A 62 9.94 -9.22 21.80
C GLN A 62 9.94 -10.47 22.68
N ALA A 63 9.36 -11.55 22.21
CA ALA A 63 9.32 -12.80 22.94
C ALA A 63 10.72 -13.35 23.20
N LYS A 64 11.63 -13.18 22.24
CA LYS A 64 13.01 -13.64 22.40
C LYS A 64 13.80 -12.78 23.36
N LEU A 65 13.45 -11.49 23.46
CA LEU A 65 14.17 -10.59 24.35
C LEU A 65 13.70 -10.69 25.80
N LEU A 66 12.53 -11.21 26.00
CA LEU A 66 11.99 -11.42 27.34
C LEU A 66 12.32 -12.81 27.85
#